data_f119a1f26593d95c570515974ef51ee5
#
_entry.id   f119a1f26593d95c570515974ef51ee5
#
_cell.length_a   1.000
_cell.length_b   1.000
_cell.length_c   1.000
_cell.angle_alpha   90.00
_cell.angle_beta   90.00
_cell.angle_gamma   90.00
#
_symmetry.space_group_name_H-M   'P 1'
#
loop_
_entity.id
_entity.type
_entity.pdbx_description
1 polymer ?
#
loop_
_entity_poly.entity_id
_entity_poly.type
_entity_poly.pdbx_seq_one_letter_code
_entity_poly.pdbx_strand_id
1 'polypeptide(L)' 'MAVLVTGGAGYIGSHTCVELLENNKEVVVLDNLSNSSEEALNRVKRITGKEVKFYKGDISDIVILDTIFKKENIESCI' A
#
# COMPACT_ATOMS: atom_id res chain seq x y z
N MET A 1 -12.49 5.55 -4.10
CA MET A 1 -12.20 4.14 -3.82
C MET A 1 -10.71 3.90 -3.89
N ALA A 2 -10.23 2.94 -3.13
CA ALA A 2 -8.80 2.71 -2.99
C ALA A 2 -8.39 1.32 -3.44
N VAL A 3 -7.13 1.16 -3.83
CA VAL A 3 -6.54 -0.14 -4.16
C VAL A 3 -5.64 -0.55 -3.01
N LEU A 4 -5.85 -1.75 -2.48
CA LEU A 4 -4.99 -2.31 -1.44
C LEU A 4 -3.85 -3.07 -2.11
N VAL A 5 -2.60 -2.69 -1.79
CA VAL A 5 -1.41 -3.35 -2.29
C VAL A 5 -0.74 -4.08 -1.13
N THR A 6 -0.75 -5.41 -1.16
CA THR A 6 -0.05 -6.21 -0.16
C THR A 6 1.42 -6.32 -0.53
N GLY A 7 2.30 -6.16 0.45
CA GLY A 7 3.73 -6.12 0.16
C GLY A 7 4.17 -4.87 -0.60
N GLY A 8 3.41 -3.77 -0.45
CA GLY A 8 3.66 -2.54 -1.19
C GLY A 8 4.95 -1.82 -0.83
N ALA A 9 5.58 -2.17 0.29
CA ALA A 9 6.87 -1.60 0.66
C ALA A 9 8.06 -2.37 0.09
N GLY A 10 7.82 -3.47 -0.63
CA GLY A 10 8.86 -4.21 -1.33
C GLY A 10 9.17 -3.59 -2.69
N TYR A 11 10.15 -4.16 -3.38
CA TYR A 11 10.62 -3.61 -4.66
C TYR A 11 9.51 -3.58 -5.73
N ILE A 12 8.88 -4.72 -5.98
CA ILE A 12 7.82 -4.81 -7.00
C ILE A 12 6.57 -4.07 -6.54
N GLY A 13 6.21 -4.22 -5.26
CA GLY A 13 5.03 -3.54 -4.71
C GLY A 13 5.15 -2.03 -4.76
N SER A 14 6.33 -1.48 -4.49
CA SER A 14 6.53 -0.03 -4.56
C SER A 14 6.41 0.49 -5.98
N HIS A 15 6.89 -0.25 -6.98
CA HIS A 15 6.69 0.11 -8.39
C HIS A 15 5.20 0.12 -8.76
N THR A 16 4.46 -0.87 -8.28
CA THR A 16 3.01 -0.92 -8.48
C THR A 16 2.33 0.29 -7.87
N CYS A 17 2.75 0.70 -6.67
CA CYS A 17 2.22 1.90 -6.02
C CYS A 17 2.47 3.16 -6.86
N VAL A 18 3.68 3.32 -7.41
CA VAL A 18 3.99 4.46 -8.27
C VAL A 18 3.04 4.50 -9.45
N GLU A 19 2.87 3.39 -10.13
CA GLU A 19 2.02 3.33 -11.32
C GLU A 19 0.57 3.66 -11.00
N LEU A 20 0.04 3.12 -9.90
CA LEU A 20 -1.33 3.40 -9.48
C LEU A 20 -1.52 4.87 -9.11
N LEU A 21 -0.59 5.45 -8.37
CA LEU A 21 -0.66 6.85 -7.97
C LEU A 21 -0.59 7.78 -9.18
N GLU A 22 0.24 7.46 -10.16
CA GLU A 22 0.34 8.26 -11.37
C GLU A 22 -0.93 8.19 -12.23
N ASN A 23 -1.73 7.14 -12.05
CA ASN A 23 -3.04 7.01 -12.68
C ASN A 23 -4.18 7.54 -11.81
N ASN A 24 -3.86 8.37 -10.82
CA ASN A 24 -4.82 9.02 -9.92
C ASN A 24 -5.64 8.05 -9.07
N LYS A 25 -5.07 6.89 -8.75
CA LYS A 25 -5.70 5.95 -7.84
C LYS A 25 -5.27 6.23 -6.40
N GLU A 26 -6.16 6.01 -5.46
CA GLU A 26 -5.80 6.00 -4.06
C GLU A 26 -5.19 4.66 -3.71
N VAL A 27 -4.09 4.66 -2.99
CA VAL A 27 -3.35 3.43 -2.66
C VAL A 27 -3.25 3.26 -1.17
N VAL A 28 -3.58 2.07 -0.70
CA VAL A 28 -3.38 1.63 0.68
C VAL A 28 -2.40 0.47 0.66
N VAL A 29 -1.37 0.52 1.49
CA VAL A 29 -0.34 -0.52 1.55
C VAL A 29 -0.44 -1.29 2.85
N LEU A 30 -0.44 -2.61 2.77
CA LEU A 30 -0.29 -3.50 3.91
C LEU A 30 1.00 -4.28 3.76
N ASP A 31 1.93 -4.14 4.70
CA ASP A 31 3.22 -4.82 4.67
C ASP A 31 3.71 -5.05 6.09
N ASN A 32 4.29 -6.22 6.35
CA ASN A 32 4.87 -6.52 7.65
C ASN A 32 6.31 -6.05 7.79
N LEU A 33 6.91 -5.52 6.72
CA LEU A 33 8.27 -5.01 6.68
C LEU A 33 9.36 -6.04 6.98
N SER A 34 9.08 -7.33 6.81
CA SER A 34 10.07 -8.37 7.07
C SER A 34 11.19 -8.40 6.01
N ASN A 35 10.84 -8.14 4.74
CA ASN A 35 11.80 -8.11 3.64
C ASN A 35 11.74 -6.80 2.85
N SER A 36 11.25 -5.73 3.49
CA SER A 36 11.03 -4.45 2.85
C SER A 36 11.23 -3.33 3.87
N SER A 37 11.10 -2.08 3.44
CA SER A 37 11.30 -0.94 4.34
C SER A 37 10.35 0.20 4.01
N GLU A 38 10.08 1.03 5.03
CA GLU A 38 9.29 2.24 4.82
C GLU A 38 9.99 3.22 3.89
N GLU A 39 11.30 3.12 3.74
CA GLU A 39 12.04 3.98 2.82
C GLU A 39 11.57 3.81 1.37
N ALA A 40 11.15 2.60 0.99
CA ALA A 40 10.58 2.37 -0.34
C ALA A 40 9.33 3.21 -0.55
N LEU A 41 8.49 3.35 0.49
CA LEU A 41 7.29 4.18 0.42
C LEU A 41 7.64 5.67 0.38
N ASN A 42 8.67 6.10 1.09
CA ASN A 42 9.15 7.48 1.01
C ASN A 42 9.66 7.80 -0.40
N ARG A 43 10.28 6.84 -1.05
CA ARG A 43 10.73 6.99 -2.43
C ARG A 43 9.54 7.12 -3.39
N VAL A 44 8.49 6.33 -3.19
CA VAL A 44 7.25 6.43 -3.96
C VAL A 44 6.67 7.85 -3.85
N LYS A 45 6.62 8.39 -2.64
CA LYS A 45 6.14 9.76 -2.42
C LYS A 45 6.98 10.79 -3.15
N ARG A 46 8.31 10.63 -3.12
CA ARG A 46 9.21 11.56 -3.83
C ARG A 46 9.03 11.50 -5.33
N ILE A 47 8.79 10.33 -5.89
CA ILE A 47 8.61 10.15 -7.34
C ILE A 47 7.27 10.70 -7.79
N THR A 48 6.20 10.40 -7.08
CA THR A 48 4.84 10.74 -7.50
C THR A 48 4.30 12.05 -6.93
N GLY A 49 4.90 12.54 -5.84
CA GLY A 49 4.36 13.66 -5.08
C GLY A 49 3.10 13.32 -4.31
N LYS A 50 2.73 12.06 -4.23
CA LYS A 50 1.51 11.58 -3.57
C LYS A 50 1.86 10.59 -2.48
N GLU A 51 1.01 10.52 -1.44
CA GLU A 51 1.21 9.61 -0.32
C GLU A 51 0.35 8.37 -0.45
N VAL A 52 0.87 7.24 0.07
CA VAL A 52 0.07 6.04 0.28
C VAL A 52 -0.32 5.98 1.76
N LYS A 53 -1.46 5.36 2.05
CA LYS A 53 -1.82 5.04 3.43
C LYS A 53 -1.18 3.71 3.77
N PHE A 54 -0.41 3.67 4.85
CA PHE A 54 0.38 2.51 5.21
C PHE A 54 -0.15 1.86 6.48
N TYR A 55 -0.33 0.55 6.41
CA TYR A 55 -0.66 -0.28 7.56
C TYR A 55 0.42 -1.34 7.73
N LYS A 56 1.05 -1.36 8.91
CA LYS A 56 2.03 -2.38 9.23
C LYS A 56 1.32 -3.59 9.80
N GLY A 57 1.44 -4.72 9.13
CA GLY A 57 0.83 -5.96 9.58
C GLY A 57 1.01 -7.07 8.57
N ASP A 58 0.55 -8.26 8.97
CA ASP A 58 0.65 -9.45 8.14
C ASP A 58 -0.67 -9.67 7.40
N ILE A 59 -0.60 -10.12 6.15
CA ILE A 59 -1.78 -10.41 5.35
C ILE A 59 -2.65 -11.51 5.99
N SER A 60 -2.07 -12.34 6.83
CA SER A 60 -2.81 -13.37 7.58
C SER A 60 -3.59 -12.80 8.77
N ASP A 61 -3.38 -11.54 9.12
CA ASP A 61 -4.09 -10.90 10.22
C ASP A 61 -5.47 -10.44 9.77
N ILE A 62 -6.49 -11.25 10.07
CA ILE A 62 -7.86 -11.00 9.65
C ILE A 62 -8.40 -9.70 10.24
N VAL A 63 -7.99 -9.35 11.46
CA VAL A 63 -8.46 -8.15 12.14
C VAL A 63 -8.00 -6.89 11.39
N ILE A 64 -6.73 -6.85 11.02
CA ILE A 64 -6.20 -5.68 10.30
C ILE A 64 -6.78 -5.57 8.91
N LEU A 65 -6.97 -6.70 8.21
CA LEU A 65 -7.61 -6.71 6.89
C LEU A 65 -9.03 -6.17 6.96
N ASP A 66 -9.81 -6.64 7.94
CA ASP A 66 -11.18 -6.18 8.13
C ASP A 66 -11.22 -4.68 8.41
N THR A 67 -10.31 -4.20 9.24
CA THR A 67 -10.20 -2.77 9.54
C THR A 67 -9.92 -1.96 8.28
N ILE A 68 -8.97 -2.41 7.47
CA ILE A 68 -8.61 -1.72 6.23
C ILE A 68 -9.78 -1.67 5.27
N PHE A 69 -10.45 -2.79 5.04
CA PHE A 69 -11.59 -2.84 4.12
C PHE A 69 -12.73 -1.93 4.56
N LYS A 70 -12.97 -1.84 5.86
CA LYS A 70 -14.04 -0.97 6.38
C LYS A 70 -13.68 0.51 6.34
N LYS A 71 -12.42 0.85 6.64
CA LYS A 71 -11.99 2.25 6.74
C LYS A 71 -11.68 2.87 5.40
N GLU A 72 -11.07 2.12 4.50
CA GLU A 72 -10.46 2.69 3.30
C GLU A 72 -11.29 2.52 2.03
N ASN A 73 -12.46 1.93 2.12
CA ASN A 73 -13.34 1.74 0.97
C ASN A 73 -12.58 1.11 -0.23
N ILE A 74 -12.05 -0.08 -0.02
CA ILE A 74 -11.21 -0.77 -1.00
C ILE A 74 -12.04 -1.25 -2.19
N GLU A 75 -11.59 -0.93 -3.41
CA GLU A 75 -12.23 -1.41 -4.63
C GLU A 75 -11.56 -2.65 -5.20
N SER A 76 -10.26 -2.84 -4.95
CA SER A 76 -9.53 -4.01 -5.42
C SER A 76 -8.29 -4.25 -4.57
N CYS A 77 -7.75 -5.47 -4.64
CA CYS A 77 -6.57 -5.88 -3.88
C CYS A 77 -5.56 -6.54 -4.82
N ILE A 78 -4.31 -6.16 -4.64
CA ILE A 78 -3.19 -6.74 -5.39
C ILE A 78 -2.26 -7.51 -4.46
#